data_05e98c5814780890d5bcc9e5b6693424
#
_entry.id   05e98c5814780890d5bcc9e5b6693424
#
_cell.length_a   1.000
_cell.length_b   1.000
_cell.length_c   1.000
_cell.angle_alpha   90.00
_cell.angle_beta   90.00
_cell.angle_gamma   90.00
#
_symmetry.space_group_name_H-M   'P 1'
#
loop_
_entity.id
_entity.type
_entity.pdbx_description
1 polymer ?
#
loop_
_entity_poly.entity_id
_entity_poly.type
_entity_poly.pdbx_seq_one_letter_code
_entity_poly.pdbx_strand_id
1 'polypeptide(L)' 'MDPIGPILRLTLRIFVNGESRELSGTPSLAELITQLELPAARIAVELNREVVRRNDWSGTMLHENDRVEIVHFVGGGAD' A
#
# COMPACT_ATOMS: atom_id res chain seq x y z
N MET A 1 22.51 19.73 -20.07
CA MET A 1 21.86 19.71 -20.10
C MET A 1 21.24 19.48 -19.33
N ASP A 2 20.92 19.58 -18.73
CA ASP A 2 20.20 19.25 -18.15
C ASP A 2 19.39 19.58 -18.32
N PRO A 3 19.20 19.40 -18.39
CA PRO A 3 18.31 19.59 -18.84
C PRO A 3 17.30 19.77 -18.38
N ILE A 4 17.20 19.93 -18.29
CA ILE A 4 16.12 19.73 -17.95
C ILE A 4 15.84 20.10 -16.69
N GLY A 5 15.86 20.65 -16.15
CA GLY A 5 15.51 21.00 -14.88
C GLY A 5 15.41 19.82 -13.99
N PRO A 6 15.02 20.01 -12.80
CA PRO A 6 14.92 18.91 -11.85
C PRO A 6 13.91 17.89 -12.31
N ILE A 7 14.26 16.67 -12.10
CA ILE A 7 13.32 15.59 -12.33
C ILE A 7 12.32 15.59 -11.21
N LEU A 8 11.09 15.75 -11.58
CA LEU A 8 10.03 15.67 -10.59
C LEU A 8 9.72 14.23 -10.35
N ARG A 9 10.05 13.77 -9.17
CA ARG A 9 9.65 12.45 -8.78
C ARG A 9 8.47 12.58 -7.92
N LEU A 10 7.41 11.94 -8.31
CA LEU A 10 6.28 11.84 -7.44
C LEU A 10 6.61 10.79 -6.41
N THR A 11 6.80 11.22 -5.20
CA THR A 11 6.96 10.30 -4.09
C THR A 11 5.85 10.57 -3.10
N LEU A 12 5.49 9.51 -2.43
CA LEU A 12 4.37 9.50 -1.55
C LEU A 12 4.82 8.90 -0.24
N ARG A 13 4.52 9.53 0.86
CA ARG A 13 4.80 8.92 2.15
C ARG A 13 3.52 8.36 2.71
N ILE A 14 3.57 7.09 3.07
CA ILE A 14 2.46 6.45 3.75
C ILE A 14 2.99 5.75 4.98
N PHE A 15 2.09 5.23 5.79
CA PHE A 15 2.47 4.49 6.99
C PHE A 15 1.87 3.10 6.87
N VAL A 16 2.72 2.09 7.01
CA VAL A 16 2.29 0.70 6.97
C VAL A 16 2.53 0.13 8.36
N ASN A 17 1.46 -0.22 9.04
CA ASN A 17 1.54 -0.71 10.41
C ASN A 17 2.39 0.21 11.27
N GLY A 18 2.22 1.51 11.07
CA GLY A 18 2.91 2.52 11.88
C GLY A 18 4.29 2.92 11.39
N GLU A 19 4.82 2.24 10.38
CA GLU A 19 6.14 2.56 9.85
C GLU A 19 6.00 3.37 8.58
N SER A 20 6.76 4.45 8.47
CA SER A 20 6.68 5.27 7.28
C SER A 20 7.41 4.59 6.12
N ARG A 21 6.83 4.73 4.95
CA ARG A 21 7.42 4.23 3.72
C ARG A 21 7.21 5.25 2.64
N GLU A 22 8.18 5.33 1.74
CA GLU A 22 8.04 6.20 0.58
C GLU A 22 7.83 5.35 -0.65
N LEU A 23 6.86 5.75 -1.43
CA LEU A 23 6.51 5.05 -2.65
C LEU A 23 6.65 6.01 -3.81
N SER A 24 7.05 5.47 -4.96
CA SER A 24 7.15 6.29 -6.16
C SER A 24 5.85 6.26 -6.93
N GLY A 25 5.54 7.38 -7.56
CA GLY A 25 4.38 7.45 -8.42
C GLY A 25 3.08 7.51 -7.67
N THR A 26 2.05 6.93 -8.24
CA THR A 26 0.73 6.92 -7.64
C THR A 26 0.26 5.47 -7.57
N PRO A 27 0.78 4.72 -6.61
CA PRO A 27 0.46 3.30 -6.54
C PRO A 27 -0.93 3.04 -6.00
N SER A 28 -1.47 1.92 -6.42
CA SER A 28 -2.69 1.42 -5.80
C SER A 28 -2.34 0.60 -4.57
N LEU A 29 -3.35 0.32 -3.78
CA LEU A 29 -3.16 -0.54 -2.63
C LEU A 29 -2.67 -1.93 -3.07
N ALA A 30 -3.20 -2.43 -4.20
CA ALA A 30 -2.75 -3.72 -4.71
C ALA A 30 -1.26 -3.70 -5.04
N GLU A 31 -0.79 -2.60 -5.61
CA GLU A 31 0.62 -2.49 -5.94
C GLU A 31 1.49 -2.46 -4.69
N LEU A 32 1.02 -1.79 -3.65
CA LEU A 32 1.73 -1.81 -2.39
C LEU A 32 1.86 -3.23 -1.85
N ILE A 33 0.77 -3.97 -1.85
CA ILE A 33 0.78 -5.33 -1.34
C ILE A 33 1.76 -6.20 -2.13
N THR A 34 1.80 -5.99 -3.45
CA THR A 34 2.74 -6.71 -4.30
C THR A 34 4.17 -6.34 -3.97
N GLN A 35 4.45 -5.05 -3.77
CA GLN A 35 5.80 -4.63 -3.43
C GLN A 35 6.26 -5.19 -2.09
N LEU A 36 5.35 -5.33 -1.16
CA LEU A 36 5.68 -5.90 0.14
C LEU A 36 5.77 -7.40 0.10
N GLU A 37 5.43 -8.01 -1.04
CA GLU A 37 5.51 -9.45 -1.23
C GLU A 37 4.68 -10.20 -0.21
N LEU A 38 3.50 -9.67 0.05
CA LEU A 38 2.62 -10.28 1.03
C LEU A 38 1.63 -11.20 0.34
N PRO A 39 1.22 -12.27 1.03
CA PRO A 39 0.26 -13.21 0.45
C PRO A 39 -1.14 -12.63 0.52
N ALA A 40 -1.61 -12.13 -0.61
CA ALA A 40 -2.89 -11.43 -0.65
C ALA A 40 -4.03 -12.24 -0.05
N ALA A 41 -3.98 -13.55 -0.20
CA ALA A 41 -5.07 -14.38 0.28
C ALA A 41 -5.08 -14.57 1.79
N ARG A 42 -4.02 -14.12 2.45
CA ARG A 42 -3.87 -14.39 3.88
C ARG A 42 -3.79 -13.14 4.71
N ILE A 43 -4.16 -12.00 4.14
CA ILE A 43 -4.10 -10.76 4.88
C ILE A 43 -5.41 -10.01 4.77
N ALA A 44 -5.65 -9.18 5.75
CA ALA A 44 -6.72 -8.20 5.72
C ALA A 44 -6.06 -6.83 5.76
N VAL A 45 -6.65 -5.89 5.06
CA VAL A 45 -6.07 -4.56 4.91
C VAL A 45 -7.09 -3.51 5.29
N GLU A 46 -6.65 -2.56 6.11
CA GLU A 46 -7.42 -1.35 6.40
C GLU A 46 -6.67 -0.16 5.85
N LEU A 47 -7.40 0.75 5.28
CA LEU A 47 -6.87 2.01 4.82
C LEU A 47 -7.58 3.10 5.60
N ASN A 48 -6.81 3.85 6.39
CA ASN A 48 -7.37 4.91 7.22
C ASN A 48 -8.53 4.41 8.06
N ARG A 49 -8.35 3.22 8.63
CA ARG A 49 -9.28 2.57 9.55
C ARG A 49 -10.51 1.98 8.89
N GLU A 50 -10.50 1.88 7.58
CA GLU A 50 -11.60 1.24 6.86
C GLU A 50 -11.09 0.01 6.15
N VAL A 51 -11.80 -1.08 6.31
CA VAL A 51 -11.43 -2.32 5.65
C VAL A 51 -11.63 -2.16 4.16
N VAL A 52 -10.61 -2.57 3.39
CA VAL A 52 -10.70 -2.56 1.94
C VAL A 52 -10.66 -4.00 1.46
N ARG A 53 -11.70 -4.41 0.77
CA ARG A 53 -11.78 -5.76 0.26
C ARG A 53 -10.73 -5.99 -0.80
N ARG A 54 -10.26 -7.21 -0.87
CA ARG A 54 -9.20 -7.54 -1.83
C ARG A 54 -9.58 -7.15 -3.25
N ASN A 55 -10.82 -7.37 -3.64
CA ASN A 55 -11.25 -7.02 -4.99
C ASN A 55 -11.16 -5.55 -5.29
N ASP A 56 -11.09 -4.71 -4.28
CA ASP A 56 -11.04 -3.27 -4.46
C ASP A 56 -9.63 -2.70 -4.36
N TRP A 57 -8.65 -3.52 -4.04
CA TRP A 57 -7.30 -3.02 -3.82
C TRP A 57 -6.73 -2.38 -5.07
N SER A 58 -6.99 -2.96 -6.24
CA SER A 58 -6.40 -2.43 -7.46
C SER A 58 -7.03 -1.10 -7.86
N GLY A 59 -8.24 -0.83 -7.38
CA GLY A 59 -8.90 0.43 -7.66
C GLY A 59 -8.74 1.47 -6.57
N THR A 60 -8.01 1.14 -5.51
CA THR A 60 -7.85 2.04 -4.37
C THR A 60 -6.48 2.68 -4.45
N MET A 61 -6.44 3.95 -4.81
CA MET A 61 -5.17 4.65 -4.95
C MET A 61 -4.72 5.19 -3.62
N LEU A 62 -3.43 5.16 -3.40
CA LEU A 62 -2.87 5.66 -2.15
C LEU A 62 -2.54 7.14 -2.27
N HIS A 63 -2.62 7.83 -1.16
CA HIS A 63 -2.37 9.25 -1.09
C HIS A 63 -1.39 9.54 0.04
N GLU A 64 -0.88 10.74 0.01
CA GLU A 64 0.07 11.18 1.03
C GLU A 64 -0.50 11.02 2.42
N ASN A 65 0.29 10.43 3.29
CA ASN A 65 -0.05 10.25 4.71
C ASN A 65 -1.13 9.21 4.96
N ASP A 66 -1.48 8.42 3.95
CA ASP A 66 -2.40 7.32 4.18
C ASP A 66 -1.84 6.35 5.20
N ARG A 67 -2.71 5.76 5.98
CA ARG A 67 -2.33 4.77 6.97
C ARG A 67 -2.90 3.44 6.56
N VAL A 68 -2.00 2.48 6.36
CA VAL A 68 -2.36 1.14 5.94
C VAL A 68 -2.06 0.19 7.09
N GLU A 69 -3.06 -0.57 7.50
CA GLU A 69 -2.87 -1.59 8.53
C GLU A 69 -3.06 -2.94 7.89
N ILE A 70 -2.11 -3.81 8.09
CA ILE A 70 -2.13 -5.12 7.48
C ILE A 70 -2.07 -6.17 8.57
N VAL A 71 -3.01 -7.08 8.54
CA VAL A 71 -3.09 -8.15 9.51
C VAL A 71 -3.01 -9.48 8.76
N HIS A 72 -2.15 -10.35 9.23
CA HIS A 72 -2.05 -11.68 8.68
C HIS A 72 -3.00 -12.60 9.38
N PHE A 73 -3.65 -13.45 8.60
CA PHE A 73 -4.45 -14.51 9.18
C PHE A 73 -3.50 -15.62 9.61
N VAL A 74 -3.65 -16.04 10.81
CA VAL A 74 -2.79 -17.08 11.35
C VAL A 74 -3.49 -18.41 11.23
N GLY A 75 -2.74 -19.34 10.72
CA GLY A 75 -3.18 -20.69 10.86
C GLY A 75 -4.39 -21.04 10.12
N GLY A 76 -4.73 -20.48 9.23
CA GLY A 76 -5.70 -20.95 8.42
C GLY A 76 -6.79 -21.58 9.13
N GLY A 77 -6.89 -21.27 9.96
CA GLY A 77 -7.91 -21.72 10.45
C GLY A 77 -8.85 -22.53 9.90
N ALA A 78 -8.85 -22.56 9.78
CA ALA A 78 -9.50 -23.09 9.47
C ALA A 78 -9.84 -23.77 9.21
N ASP A 79 -10.00 -23.81 9.16
CA ASP A 79 -10.39 -24.44 8.84
C ASP A 79 -10.59 -24.79 8.70
#